data_8f06c5242b22f8dc23fe3a0ecdd404e1
#
_entry.id   8f06c5242b22f8dc23fe3a0ecdd404e1
#
_cell.length_a   1.000
_cell.length_b   1.000
_cell.length_c   1.000
_cell.angle_alpha   90.00
_cell.angle_beta   90.00
_cell.angle_gamma   90.00
#
_symmetry.space_group_name_H-M   'P 1'
#
loop_
_entity.id
_entity.type
_entity.pdbx_description
1 polymer ?
#
loop_
_entity_poly.entity_id
_entity_poly.type
_entity_poly.pdbx_seq_one_letter_code
_entity_poly.pdbx_strand_id
1 'polypeptide(L)'
;MTTPKTEIYFATRKTASAHVYITKGKGKIRINNVPVEMIPQETAREVILAPLEISGDLRDKIDISVRVRGGGYMGQASAIATGISRALTGWTKSKKEPKDHPFPKSTREDLRKRITDFDKYLVSGDARQKEPKKFGGPGARRRKQKSYR
;
A
#
# COMPACT_ATOMS: atom_id res chain seq x y z
N MET A 1 -27.98 -7.46 -15.12
CA MET A 1 -27.12 -6.40 -14.52
C MET A 1 -25.73 -7.00 -14.29
N THR A 2 -24.75 -6.65 -15.12
CA THR A 2 -23.36 -7.09 -14.96
C THR A 2 -22.75 -6.35 -13.77
N THR A 3 -22.46 -7.06 -12.70
CA THR A 3 -21.68 -6.51 -11.56
C THR A 3 -20.35 -5.96 -12.08
N PRO A 4 -19.97 -4.71 -11.78
CA PRO A 4 -18.71 -4.16 -12.21
C PRO A 4 -17.58 -5.03 -11.68
N LYS A 5 -16.75 -5.54 -12.57
CA LYS A 5 -15.55 -6.30 -12.19
C LYS A 5 -14.58 -5.36 -11.52
N THR A 6 -14.46 -5.46 -10.20
CA THR A 6 -13.54 -4.65 -9.41
C THR A 6 -12.16 -5.27 -9.48
N GLU A 7 -11.15 -4.51 -9.87
CA GLU A 7 -9.76 -4.97 -9.84
C GLU A 7 -9.20 -4.92 -8.43
N ILE A 8 -8.39 -5.92 -8.08
CA ILE A 8 -7.80 -6.08 -6.76
C ILE A 8 -6.29 -5.95 -6.86
N TYR A 9 -5.73 -5.03 -6.09
CA TYR A 9 -4.30 -4.81 -5.98
C TYR A 9 -3.81 -5.23 -4.60
N PHE A 10 -2.74 -5.99 -4.57
CA PHE A 10 -2.17 -6.53 -3.35
C PHE A 10 -0.84 -5.86 -3.00
N ALA A 11 -0.66 -5.52 -1.73
CA ALA A 11 0.60 -5.01 -1.21
C ALA A 11 0.87 -5.54 0.20
N THR A 12 2.15 -5.65 0.55
CA THR A 12 2.58 -6.11 1.87
C THR A 12 3.69 -5.23 2.42
N ARG A 13 3.72 -5.08 3.74
CA ARG A 13 4.84 -4.46 4.45
C ARG A 13 5.09 -5.20 5.76
N LYS A 14 6.23 -5.89 5.87
CA LYS A 14 6.50 -6.82 6.97
C LYS A 14 5.40 -7.87 7.06
N THR A 15 4.67 -7.92 8.18
CA THR A 15 3.55 -8.84 8.41
C THR A 15 2.18 -8.25 8.06
N ALA A 16 2.12 -6.96 7.68
CA ALA A 16 0.88 -6.32 7.22
C ALA A 16 0.60 -6.67 5.76
N SER A 17 -0.66 -6.99 5.44
CA SER A 17 -1.14 -7.24 4.10
C SER A 17 -2.36 -6.37 3.78
N ALA A 18 -2.35 -5.73 2.61
CA ALA A 18 -3.42 -4.85 2.14
C ALA A 18 -3.96 -5.34 0.79
N HIS A 19 -5.28 -5.39 0.67
CA HIS A 19 -6.02 -5.62 -0.56
C HIS A 19 -6.76 -4.34 -0.92
N VAL A 20 -6.44 -3.75 -2.04
CA VAL A 20 -7.01 -2.49 -2.51
C VAL A 20 -7.92 -2.74 -3.68
N TYR A 21 -9.14 -2.25 -3.58
CA TYR A 21 -10.18 -2.30 -4.60
C TYR A 21 -10.36 -0.89 -5.15
N ILE A 22 -10.26 -0.74 -6.47
CA ILE A 22 -10.45 0.54 -7.14
C ILE A 22 -11.65 0.46 -8.10
N THR A 23 -12.50 1.46 -8.03
CA THR A 23 -13.67 1.61 -8.90
C THR A 23 -13.83 3.06 -9.34
N LYS A 24 -14.55 3.31 -10.42
CA LYS A 24 -14.98 4.67 -10.77
C LYS A 24 -15.93 5.20 -9.68
N GLY A 25 -15.70 6.42 -9.21
CA GLY A 25 -16.47 6.95 -8.09
C GLY A 25 -16.37 8.46 -7.91
N LYS A 26 -16.50 8.90 -6.65
CA LYS A 26 -16.56 10.30 -6.21
C LYS A 26 -15.52 10.65 -5.15
N GLY A 27 -14.38 9.97 -5.14
CA GLY A 27 -13.30 10.24 -4.19
C GLY A 27 -13.44 9.61 -2.81
N LYS A 28 -14.33 8.62 -2.63
CA LYS A 28 -14.53 7.97 -1.33
C LYS A 28 -13.42 6.95 -1.05
N ILE A 29 -12.70 7.13 0.07
CA ILE A 29 -11.61 6.26 0.48
C ILE A 29 -11.94 5.64 1.84
N ARG A 30 -12.01 4.31 1.87
CA ARG A 30 -12.34 3.56 3.08
C ARG A 30 -11.30 2.48 3.37
N ILE A 31 -10.90 2.39 4.63
CA ILE A 31 -9.97 1.38 5.15
C ILE A 31 -10.69 0.56 6.20
N ASN A 32 -10.87 -0.73 5.95
CA ASN A 32 -11.70 -1.62 6.79
C ASN A 32 -13.08 -1.01 7.09
N ASN A 33 -13.73 -0.41 6.07
CA ASN A 33 -15.03 0.29 6.13
C ASN A 33 -15.03 1.65 6.85
N VAL A 34 -13.90 2.08 7.44
CA VAL A 34 -13.74 3.38 8.09
C VAL A 34 -13.19 4.39 7.08
N PRO A 35 -13.72 5.61 6.96
CA PRO A 35 -13.15 6.67 6.14
C PRO A 35 -11.72 6.99 6.59
N VAL A 36 -10.85 7.35 5.63
CA VAL A 36 -9.43 7.62 5.93
C VAL A 36 -9.24 8.78 6.92
N GLU A 37 -10.14 9.76 6.89
CA GLU A 37 -10.13 10.93 7.78
C GLU A 37 -10.33 10.57 9.27
N MET A 38 -11.01 9.44 9.53
CA MET A 38 -11.31 8.95 10.88
C MET A 38 -10.17 8.12 11.50
N ILE A 39 -9.06 7.95 10.80
CA ILE A 39 -7.89 7.22 11.34
C ILE A 39 -7.24 8.08 12.42
N PRO A 40 -7.13 7.58 13.68
CA PRO A 40 -6.65 8.39 14.79
C PRO A 40 -5.17 8.77 14.73
N GLN A 41 -4.34 7.91 14.12
CA GLN A 41 -2.89 8.14 13.98
C GLN A 41 -2.60 9.07 12.79
N GLU A 42 -2.24 10.32 13.06
CA GLU A 42 -1.96 11.35 12.06
C GLU A 42 -0.85 10.92 11.08
N THR A 43 0.29 10.48 11.59
CA THR A 43 1.41 10.02 10.77
C THR A 43 1.05 8.86 9.82
N ALA A 44 0.20 7.94 10.28
CA ALA A 44 -0.29 6.84 9.44
C ALA A 44 -1.24 7.36 8.35
N ARG A 45 -2.10 8.33 8.69
CA ARG A 45 -3.03 8.96 7.74
C ARG A 45 -2.28 9.71 6.65
N GLU A 46 -1.25 10.49 6.98
CA GLU A 46 -0.40 11.20 6.02
C GLU A 46 0.29 10.24 5.03
N VAL A 47 0.87 9.15 5.52
CA VAL A 47 1.49 8.13 4.66
C VAL A 47 0.48 7.53 3.68
N ILE A 48 -0.76 7.31 4.11
CA ILE A 48 -1.82 6.77 3.25
C ILE A 48 -2.28 7.79 2.22
N LEU A 49 -2.34 9.07 2.58
CA LEU A 49 -2.80 10.15 1.71
C LEU A 49 -1.75 10.55 0.65
N ALA A 50 -0.46 10.38 0.93
CA ALA A 50 0.62 10.79 0.04
C ALA A 50 0.43 10.36 -1.44
N PRO A 51 0.16 9.09 -1.80
CA PRO A 51 -0.08 8.71 -3.20
C PRO A 51 -1.35 9.33 -3.80
N LEU A 52 -2.32 9.70 -2.99
CA LEU A 52 -3.56 10.34 -3.43
C LEU A 52 -3.35 11.83 -3.71
N GLU A 53 -2.54 12.51 -2.92
CA GLU A 53 -2.14 13.89 -3.14
C GLU A 53 -1.32 14.04 -4.42
N ILE A 54 -0.41 13.08 -4.70
CA ILE A 54 0.34 13.03 -5.96
C ILE A 54 -0.60 12.85 -7.17
N SER A 55 -1.73 12.15 -6.99
CA SER A 55 -2.71 11.98 -8.07
C SER A 55 -3.56 13.22 -8.37
N GLY A 56 -3.59 14.22 -7.47
CA GLY A 56 -4.34 15.46 -7.62
C GLY A 56 -5.83 15.23 -7.94
N ASP A 57 -6.36 15.94 -8.94
CA ASP A 57 -7.79 15.90 -9.34
C ASP A 57 -8.31 14.50 -9.76
N LEU A 58 -7.39 13.56 -10.03
CA LEU A 58 -7.79 12.19 -10.37
C LEU A 58 -8.36 11.43 -9.17
N ARG A 59 -8.03 11.85 -7.96
CA ARG A 59 -8.57 11.31 -6.71
C ARG A 59 -10.10 11.34 -6.69
N ASP A 60 -10.69 12.43 -7.15
CA ASP A 60 -12.15 12.64 -7.08
C ASP A 60 -12.95 11.80 -8.08
N LYS A 61 -12.27 11.14 -9.02
CA LYS A 61 -12.89 10.30 -10.05
C LYS A 61 -12.95 8.81 -9.67
N ILE A 62 -12.42 8.44 -8.50
CA ILE A 62 -12.29 7.04 -8.09
C ILE A 62 -12.76 6.84 -6.64
N ASP A 63 -13.32 5.68 -6.39
CA ASP A 63 -13.57 5.19 -5.04
C ASP A 63 -12.58 4.06 -4.72
N ILE A 64 -11.98 4.12 -3.53
CA ILE A 64 -11.00 3.15 -3.07
C ILE A 64 -11.50 2.49 -1.78
N SER A 65 -11.57 1.17 -1.80
CA SER A 65 -11.85 0.36 -0.61
C SER A 65 -10.64 -0.51 -0.29
N VAL A 66 -10.15 -0.45 0.93
CA VAL A 66 -8.98 -1.19 1.37
C VAL A 66 -9.34 -2.14 2.50
N ARG A 67 -8.92 -3.39 2.39
CA ARG A 67 -8.93 -4.35 3.48
C ARG A 67 -7.49 -4.63 3.91
N VAL A 68 -7.17 -4.30 5.15
CA VAL A 68 -5.82 -4.51 5.71
C VAL A 68 -5.87 -5.41 6.94
N ARG A 69 -4.86 -6.28 7.07
CA ARG A 69 -4.72 -7.21 8.20
C ARG A 69 -3.25 -7.40 8.57
N GLY A 70 -3.03 -7.67 9.86
CA GLY A 70 -1.71 -8.00 10.41
C GLY A 70 -0.78 -6.80 10.59
N GLY A 71 0.32 -7.01 11.28
CA GLY A 71 1.34 -5.99 11.55
C GLY A 71 0.88 -4.87 12.49
N GLY A 72 1.74 -3.87 12.62
CA GLY A 72 1.45 -2.65 13.38
C GLY A 72 0.88 -1.54 12.47
N TYR A 73 0.35 -0.47 13.07
CA TYR A 73 -0.34 0.61 12.36
C TYR A 73 0.51 1.26 11.25
N MET A 74 1.81 1.51 11.45
CA MET A 74 2.70 2.05 10.40
C MET A 74 2.99 1.03 9.30
N GLY A 75 3.08 -0.27 9.64
CA GLY A 75 3.20 -1.34 8.65
C GLY A 75 1.95 -1.44 7.78
N GLN A 76 0.78 -1.30 8.38
CA GLN A 76 -0.50 -1.24 7.66
C GLN A 76 -0.57 0.00 6.77
N ALA A 77 -0.22 1.20 7.29
CA ALA A 77 -0.21 2.43 6.52
C ALA A 77 0.70 2.33 5.28
N SER A 78 1.92 1.84 5.44
CA SER A 78 2.85 1.64 4.32
C SER A 78 2.34 0.59 3.31
N ALA A 79 1.73 -0.50 3.77
CA ALA A 79 1.13 -1.50 2.88
C ALA A 79 -0.07 -0.91 2.10
N ILE A 80 -0.90 -0.10 2.75
CA ILE A 80 -2.03 0.60 2.12
C ILE A 80 -1.52 1.58 1.07
N ALA A 81 -0.55 2.44 1.41
CA ALA A 81 0.04 3.41 0.48
C ALA A 81 0.62 2.74 -0.77
N THR A 82 1.39 1.65 -0.60
CA THR A 82 1.89 0.83 -1.71
C THR A 82 0.75 0.23 -2.53
N GLY A 83 -0.29 -0.28 -1.88
CA GLY A 83 -1.47 -0.84 -2.54
C GLY A 83 -2.24 0.19 -3.36
N ILE A 84 -2.45 1.39 -2.82
CA ILE A 84 -3.09 2.51 -3.51
C ILE A 84 -2.26 2.95 -4.72
N SER A 85 -0.94 3.10 -4.56
CA SER A 85 -0.02 3.44 -5.65
C SER A 85 -0.08 2.42 -6.79
N ARG A 86 -0.14 1.13 -6.47
CA ARG A 86 -0.33 0.06 -7.44
C ARG A 86 -1.70 0.12 -8.11
N ALA A 87 -2.73 0.42 -7.35
CA ALA A 87 -4.08 0.58 -7.89
C ALA A 87 -4.18 1.77 -8.83
N LEU A 88 -3.58 2.91 -8.51
CA LEU A 88 -3.56 4.10 -9.37
C LEU A 88 -2.79 3.89 -10.67
N THR A 89 -1.66 3.18 -10.60
CA THR A 89 -0.80 2.92 -11.75
C THR A 89 -1.18 1.68 -12.56
N GLY A 90 -2.13 0.88 -12.07
CA GLY A 90 -2.49 -0.40 -12.68
C GLY A 90 -1.34 -1.43 -12.66
N TRP A 91 -0.38 -1.27 -11.74
CA TRP A 91 0.78 -2.15 -11.66
C TRP A 91 0.41 -3.50 -11.06
N THR A 92 0.70 -4.58 -11.79
CA THR A 92 0.55 -5.94 -11.31
C THR A 92 1.86 -6.71 -11.42
N LYS A 93 2.11 -7.62 -10.49
CA LYS A 93 3.32 -8.44 -10.48
C LYS A 93 3.45 -9.31 -11.74
N SER A 94 2.34 -9.72 -12.32
CA SER A 94 2.28 -10.53 -13.54
C SER A 94 2.39 -9.73 -14.85
N LYS A 95 2.61 -8.41 -14.79
CA LYS A 95 2.69 -7.50 -15.94
C LYS A 95 1.48 -7.55 -16.90
N LYS A 96 0.38 -8.16 -16.49
CA LYS A 96 -0.86 -8.17 -17.27
C LYS A 96 -1.54 -6.82 -17.18
N GLU A 97 -1.97 -6.27 -18.30
CA GLU A 97 -2.73 -5.04 -18.32
C GLU A 97 -4.11 -5.27 -17.69
N PRO A 98 -4.52 -4.36 -16.78
CA PRO A 98 -5.85 -4.41 -16.20
C PRO A 98 -6.91 -4.12 -17.27
N LYS A 99 -7.97 -4.95 -17.33
CA LYS A 99 -9.02 -4.82 -18.35
C LYS A 99 -10.02 -3.74 -18.07
N ASP A 100 -10.37 -3.54 -16.79
CA ASP A 100 -11.47 -2.65 -16.35
C ASP A 100 -10.97 -1.49 -15.47
N HIS A 101 -9.74 -1.01 -15.72
CA HIS A 101 -9.14 0.05 -14.92
C HIS A 101 -9.85 1.40 -15.17
N PRO A 102 -10.13 2.22 -14.10
CA PRO A 102 -10.80 3.52 -14.25
C PRO A 102 -10.03 4.54 -15.10
N PHE A 103 -8.69 4.43 -15.15
CA PHE A 103 -7.84 5.35 -15.91
C PHE A 103 -7.27 4.73 -17.18
N PRO A 104 -7.12 5.53 -18.27
CA PRO A 104 -6.43 5.13 -19.48
C PRO A 104 -4.94 4.89 -19.25
N LYS A 105 -4.30 4.16 -20.16
CA LYS A 105 -2.89 3.75 -20.05
C LYS A 105 -1.93 4.94 -19.91
N SER A 106 -2.11 6.00 -20.71
CA SER A 106 -1.28 7.21 -20.66
C SER A 106 -1.27 7.85 -19.27
N THR A 107 -2.46 8.06 -18.70
CA THR A 107 -2.59 8.65 -17.35
C THR A 107 -1.94 7.77 -16.27
N ARG A 108 -2.05 6.43 -16.40
CA ARG A 108 -1.41 5.50 -15.47
C ARG A 108 0.12 5.55 -15.53
N GLU A 109 0.68 5.69 -16.73
CA GLU A 109 2.12 5.83 -16.94
C GLU A 109 2.65 7.15 -16.37
N ASP A 110 1.93 8.25 -16.56
CA ASP A 110 2.27 9.55 -15.98
C ASP A 110 2.21 9.54 -14.45
N LEU A 111 1.15 8.96 -13.88
CA LEU A 111 1.05 8.74 -12.43
C LEU A 111 2.21 7.88 -11.91
N ARG A 112 2.55 6.84 -12.64
CA ARG A 112 3.68 5.97 -12.26
C ARG A 112 4.99 6.73 -12.20
N LYS A 113 5.28 7.60 -13.17
CA LYS A 113 6.47 8.45 -13.16
C LYS A 113 6.46 9.35 -11.92
N ARG A 114 5.39 10.12 -11.71
CA ARG A 114 5.26 11.03 -10.55
C ARG A 114 5.43 10.31 -9.21
N ILE A 115 4.79 9.16 -9.02
CA ILE A 115 4.88 8.37 -7.79
C ILE A 115 6.29 7.79 -7.62
N THR A 116 6.94 7.34 -8.70
CA THR A 116 8.30 6.77 -8.64
C THR A 116 9.34 7.85 -8.36
N ASP A 117 9.15 9.06 -8.88
CA ASP A 117 10.02 10.21 -8.62
C ASP A 117 9.92 10.67 -7.15
N PHE A 118 8.75 10.57 -6.55
CA PHE A 118 8.55 10.84 -5.12
C PHE A 118 9.15 9.71 -4.25
N ASP A 119 8.73 8.47 -4.45
CA ASP A 119 9.28 7.28 -3.77
C ASP A 119 9.06 6.02 -4.61
N LYS A 120 10.18 5.43 -5.05
CA LYS A 120 10.17 4.17 -5.81
C LYS A 120 9.56 2.99 -5.06
N TYR A 121 9.61 2.99 -3.72
CA TYR A 121 9.07 1.91 -2.89
C TYR A 121 7.55 1.93 -2.79
N LEU A 122 6.90 3.04 -3.12
CA LEU A 122 5.43 3.10 -3.21
C LEU A 122 4.87 2.17 -4.29
N VAL A 123 5.59 1.94 -5.38
CA VAL A 123 5.17 1.04 -6.46
C VAL A 123 5.79 -0.35 -6.28
N SER A 124 7.12 -0.43 -6.13
CA SER A 124 7.83 -1.72 -6.01
C SER A 124 7.53 -2.46 -4.70
N GLY A 125 7.31 -1.70 -3.62
CA GLY A 125 7.18 -2.22 -2.27
C GLY A 125 8.54 -2.48 -1.61
N ASP A 126 8.53 -2.72 -0.31
CA ASP A 126 9.72 -2.99 0.50
C ASP A 126 9.65 -4.41 1.08
N ALA A 127 10.53 -5.28 0.64
CA ALA A 127 10.58 -6.68 1.05
C ALA A 127 11.33 -6.93 2.37
N ARG A 128 11.91 -5.89 3.00
CA ARG A 128 12.68 -6.06 4.25
C ARG A 128 11.80 -6.57 5.37
N GLN A 129 12.27 -7.64 6.03
CA GLN A 129 11.63 -8.25 7.20
C GLN A 129 12.60 -8.32 8.35
N LYS A 130 12.07 -8.46 9.59
CA LYS A 130 12.89 -8.69 10.77
C LYS A 130 13.53 -10.07 10.71
N GLU A 131 14.85 -10.14 10.88
CA GLU A 131 15.54 -11.43 10.99
C GLU A 131 15.05 -12.19 12.23
N PRO A 132 14.84 -13.52 12.11
CA PRO A 132 14.43 -14.34 13.24
C PRO A 132 15.53 -14.43 14.29
N LYS A 133 15.15 -14.45 15.57
CA LYS A 133 16.06 -14.69 16.68
C LYS A 133 16.75 -16.06 16.52
N LYS A 134 18.05 -16.12 16.80
CA LYS A 134 18.83 -17.37 16.84
C LYS A 134 19.14 -17.76 18.29
N PHE A 135 19.46 -19.01 18.53
CA PHE A 135 19.89 -19.44 19.85
C PHE A 135 21.23 -18.80 20.26
N GLY A 136 21.51 -18.70 21.54
CA GLY A 136 22.75 -18.10 22.07
C GLY A 136 22.76 -16.57 22.15
N GLY A 137 21.59 -15.93 22.00
CA GLY A 137 21.46 -14.48 22.17
C GLY A 137 20.02 -13.96 22.17
N PRO A 138 19.81 -12.71 22.59
CA PRO A 138 18.48 -12.09 22.64
C PRO A 138 17.97 -11.66 21.29
N GLY A 139 18.77 -11.68 20.22
CA GLY A 139 18.41 -11.26 18.87
C GLY A 139 19.02 -12.13 17.78
N ALA A 140 18.79 -11.72 16.52
CA ALA A 140 19.33 -12.45 15.35
C ALA A 140 20.85 -12.41 15.28
N ARG A 141 21.46 -11.26 15.62
CA ARG A 141 22.91 -11.01 15.54
C ARG A 141 23.53 -10.69 16.90
N ARG A 142 22.73 -10.25 17.88
CA ARG A 142 23.21 -9.94 19.22
C ARG A 142 23.40 -11.24 19.99
N ARG A 143 24.62 -11.49 20.48
CA ARG A 143 25.00 -12.63 21.31
C ARG A 143 24.79 -12.31 22.80
N LYS A 144 24.63 -13.36 23.59
CA LYS A 144 24.61 -13.25 25.05
C LYS A 144 26.00 -12.82 25.53
N GLN A 145 26.06 -11.93 26.52
CA GLN A 145 27.31 -11.52 27.13
C GLN A 145 28.00 -12.73 27.75
N LYS A 146 29.30 -12.92 27.44
CA LYS A 146 30.10 -13.95 28.07
C LYS A 146 30.55 -13.46 29.45
N SER A 147 30.40 -14.31 30.44
CA SER A 147 30.97 -14.11 31.78
C SER A 147 32.14 -15.06 31.90
N TYR A 148 33.32 -14.52 32.15
CA TYR A 148 34.53 -15.26 32.47
C TYR A 148 34.73 -15.16 33.98
N ARG A 149 34.54 -16.24 34.71
CA ARG A 149 34.87 -16.39 36.11
C ARG A 149 35.92 -17.49 36.25
#